data_a08581310a3f40a4368d72621962a3cd
#
_entry.id   a08581310a3f40a4368d72621962a3cd
#
_cell.length_a   1.000
_cell.length_b   1.000
_cell.length_c   1.000
_cell.angle_alpha   90.00
_cell.angle_beta   90.00
_cell.angle_gamma   90.00
#
_symmetry.space_group_name_H-M   'P 1'
#
loop_
_entity.id
_entity.type
_entity.pdbx_description
1 polymer ?
#
loop_
_entity_poly.entity_id
_entity_poly.type
_entity_poly.pdbx_seq_one_letter_code
_entity_poly.pdbx_strand_id
1 'polypeptide(L)'
;MRSKTGRTISRKQDGATKRFIGLCTIPTFILYLIFVIYPIFNMVGLSFVQWNGLLGKKTFYGLKNYQLLFQDTQFWLSFKNTLILIVLVTTVTFVLALLFASFLAKGKLRGQTFFRVVFYVPNILSIVVISAIFYMLYSSDYGILGPILKLFGVEYTGVLGDPKRVVYAIAVAMIWQAIGYYMVMYIAGMDSISDELYESASLDGASKFHQFFIITLPLTWQVIRVTLTFFIISTINMSFLFVTAMTNGAPDGASNVLLVYMSKQRANGSFGYAMAIGTVLFIFAYGISLIVNKLTEKDPLD
;
A
#
# COMPACT_ATOMS: atom_id res chain seq x y z
N MET A 1 -62.49 3.67 -5.76
CA MET A 1 -61.98 4.43 -4.59
C MET A 1 -60.51 4.07 -4.37
N ARG A 2 -59.56 4.82 -4.92
CA ARG A 2 -58.11 4.61 -4.71
C ARG A 2 -57.69 5.36 -3.42
N SER A 3 -57.23 4.60 -2.45
CA SER A 3 -56.84 5.05 -1.10
C SER A 3 -55.81 6.20 -1.14
N LYS A 4 -56.20 7.38 -0.62
CA LYS A 4 -55.33 8.54 -0.39
C LYS A 4 -54.33 8.34 0.79
N THR A 5 -54.41 7.20 1.49
CA THR A 5 -53.62 6.91 2.71
C THR A 5 -52.20 6.52 2.42
N GLY A 6 -51.86 5.96 1.26
CA GLY A 6 -50.51 5.52 0.92
C GLY A 6 -49.49 6.65 0.67
N ARG A 7 -49.95 7.83 0.21
CA ARG A 7 -49.03 8.96 -0.10
C ARG A 7 -48.55 9.75 1.12
N THR A 8 -49.31 9.77 2.21
CA THR A 8 -48.97 10.51 3.41
C THR A 8 -48.00 9.79 4.32
N ILE A 9 -48.03 8.47 4.33
CA ILE A 9 -47.09 7.64 5.12
C ILE A 9 -45.70 7.68 4.48
N SER A 10 -45.59 7.56 3.15
CA SER A 10 -44.34 7.67 2.41
C SER A 10 -43.60 9.01 2.62
N ARG A 11 -44.36 10.14 2.65
CA ARG A 11 -43.79 11.48 2.80
C ARG A 11 -43.28 11.77 4.25
N LYS A 12 -43.89 11.15 5.27
CA LYS A 12 -43.45 11.25 6.68
C LYS A 12 -42.23 10.38 6.94
N GLN A 13 -42.17 9.17 6.33
CA GLN A 13 -40.97 8.30 6.40
C GLN A 13 -39.78 8.96 5.72
N ASP A 14 -39.99 9.63 4.58
CA ASP A 14 -38.91 10.38 3.87
C ASP A 14 -38.35 11.52 4.75
N GLY A 15 -39.15 12.23 5.50
CA GLY A 15 -38.71 13.31 6.38
C GLY A 15 -37.90 12.81 7.61
N ALA A 16 -38.34 11.72 8.22
CA ALA A 16 -37.65 11.11 9.36
C ALA A 16 -36.30 10.49 8.93
N THR A 17 -36.31 9.80 7.81
CA THR A 17 -35.10 9.21 7.22
C THR A 17 -34.07 10.29 6.81
N LYS A 18 -34.49 11.38 6.20
CA LYS A 18 -33.63 12.53 5.87
C LYS A 18 -33.04 13.19 7.12
N ARG A 19 -33.82 13.36 8.17
CA ARG A 19 -33.34 13.89 9.47
C ARG A 19 -32.31 12.94 10.11
N PHE A 20 -32.58 11.65 10.12
CA PHE A 20 -31.66 10.65 10.64
C PHE A 20 -30.37 10.62 9.87
N ILE A 21 -30.42 10.58 8.53
CA ILE A 21 -29.25 10.67 7.65
C ILE A 21 -28.45 11.95 7.95
N GLY A 22 -29.14 13.11 8.03
CA GLY A 22 -28.48 14.38 8.36
C GLY A 22 -27.79 14.36 9.72
N LEU A 23 -28.44 13.84 10.75
CA LEU A 23 -27.89 13.73 12.10
C LEU A 23 -26.64 12.84 12.18
N CYS A 24 -26.58 11.78 11.39
CA CYS A 24 -25.41 10.89 11.34
C CYS A 24 -24.30 11.43 10.41
N THR A 25 -24.68 12.01 9.26
CA THR A 25 -23.71 12.42 8.24
C THR A 25 -23.04 13.76 8.58
N ILE A 26 -23.79 14.74 9.15
CA ILE A 26 -23.24 16.07 9.43
C ILE A 26 -22.10 16.03 10.45
N PRO A 27 -22.21 15.37 11.62
CA PRO A 27 -21.09 15.29 12.57
C PRO A 27 -19.88 14.59 11.96
N THR A 28 -20.08 13.48 11.24
CA THR A 28 -19.00 12.74 10.56
C THR A 28 -18.30 13.62 9.52
N PHE A 29 -19.08 14.38 8.74
CA PHE A 29 -18.53 15.29 7.73
C PHE A 29 -17.75 16.45 8.37
N ILE A 30 -18.24 17.02 9.48
CA ILE A 30 -17.51 18.05 10.22
C ILE A 30 -16.17 17.51 10.74
N LEU A 31 -16.17 16.32 11.36
CA LEU A 31 -14.93 15.69 11.82
C LEU A 31 -13.96 15.43 10.66
N TYR A 32 -14.46 14.98 9.52
CA TYR A 32 -13.67 14.79 8.31
C TYR A 32 -13.05 16.11 7.82
N LEU A 33 -13.82 17.19 7.80
CA LEU A 33 -13.29 18.52 7.42
C LEU A 33 -12.20 18.99 8.37
N ILE A 34 -12.37 18.82 9.69
CA ILE A 34 -11.41 19.29 10.69
C ILE A 34 -10.13 18.44 10.69
N PHE A 35 -10.26 17.10 10.68
CA PHE A 35 -9.13 16.22 10.90
C PHE A 35 -8.44 15.73 9.62
N VAL A 36 -9.09 15.84 8.47
CA VAL A 36 -8.52 15.40 7.19
C VAL A 36 -8.30 16.59 6.25
N ILE A 37 -9.36 17.30 5.93
CA ILE A 37 -9.31 18.36 4.90
C ILE A 37 -8.48 19.56 5.37
N TYR A 38 -8.71 20.05 6.57
CA TYR A 38 -7.99 21.21 7.11
C TYR A 38 -6.45 20.96 7.20
N PRO A 39 -5.94 19.82 7.72
CA PRO A 39 -4.51 19.55 7.72
C PRO A 39 -3.89 19.48 6.32
N ILE A 40 -4.61 18.97 5.31
CA ILE A 40 -4.13 18.93 3.92
C ILE A 40 -3.95 20.36 3.39
N PHE A 41 -4.96 21.22 3.53
CA PHE A 41 -4.86 22.60 3.09
C PHE A 41 -3.77 23.38 3.86
N ASN A 42 -3.65 23.12 5.16
CA ASN A 42 -2.60 23.72 5.99
C ASN A 42 -1.21 23.27 5.54
N MET A 43 -1.01 21.98 5.24
CA MET A 43 0.24 21.45 4.69
C MET A 43 0.59 22.17 3.37
N VAL A 44 -0.36 22.29 2.44
CA VAL A 44 -0.17 23.00 1.17
C VAL A 44 0.17 24.46 1.42
N GLY A 45 -0.56 25.16 2.31
CA GLY A 45 -0.27 26.54 2.66
C GLY A 45 1.13 26.75 3.26
N LEU A 46 1.54 25.85 4.16
CA LEU A 46 2.86 25.90 4.79
C LEU A 46 4.01 25.54 3.84
N SER A 47 3.75 24.88 2.73
CA SER A 47 4.75 24.60 1.71
C SER A 47 5.28 25.85 1.00
N PHE A 48 4.51 26.95 1.02
CA PHE A 48 4.90 28.26 0.48
C PHE A 48 5.58 29.18 1.51
N VAL A 49 5.86 28.64 2.71
CA VAL A 49 6.39 29.41 3.84
C VAL A 49 7.78 28.90 4.20
N GLN A 50 8.70 29.81 4.45
CA GLN A 50 9.93 29.48 5.16
C GLN A 50 9.60 29.40 6.66
N TRP A 51 9.80 28.22 7.24
CA TRP A 51 9.48 27.94 8.63
C TRP A 51 10.48 26.95 9.23
N ASN A 52 11.22 27.45 10.23
CA ASN A 52 12.34 26.73 10.83
C ASN A 52 11.98 26.12 12.20
N GLY A 53 10.71 25.80 12.41
CA GLY A 53 10.23 25.10 13.61
C GLY A 53 9.28 25.91 14.48
N LEU A 54 8.86 25.29 15.58
CA LEU A 54 7.78 25.81 16.46
C LEU A 54 8.03 27.23 16.98
N LEU A 55 9.29 27.59 17.27
CA LEU A 55 9.70 28.91 17.74
C LEU A 55 10.13 29.84 16.60
N GLY A 56 10.23 29.35 15.38
CA GLY A 56 10.67 30.11 14.21
C GLY A 56 9.57 30.99 13.62
N LYS A 57 9.95 32.18 13.15
CA LYS A 57 9.05 33.05 12.41
C LYS A 57 8.65 32.38 11.08
N LYS A 58 7.39 32.49 10.73
CA LYS A 58 6.87 32.08 9.43
C LYS A 58 6.96 33.27 8.48
N THR A 59 7.74 33.14 7.41
CA THR A 59 7.86 34.18 6.38
C THR A 59 7.40 33.60 5.05
N PHE A 60 6.65 34.37 4.30
CA PHE A 60 6.19 33.93 2.96
C PHE A 60 7.40 33.75 2.04
N TYR A 61 7.53 32.58 1.43
CA TYR A 61 8.70 32.18 0.63
C TYR A 61 8.35 31.90 -0.83
N GLY A 62 7.05 31.95 -1.17
CA GLY A 62 6.55 31.65 -2.52
C GLY A 62 6.92 30.25 -2.97
N LEU A 63 7.39 30.10 -4.20
CA LEU A 63 7.76 28.81 -4.79
C LEU A 63 9.19 28.34 -4.48
N LYS A 64 9.95 29.06 -3.64
CA LYS A 64 11.36 28.73 -3.40
C LYS A 64 11.58 27.34 -2.79
N ASN A 65 10.69 26.87 -1.91
CA ASN A 65 10.76 25.49 -1.40
C ASN A 65 10.68 24.45 -2.53
N TYR A 66 9.85 24.70 -3.55
CA TYR A 66 9.74 23.82 -4.72
C TYR A 66 10.94 23.92 -5.64
N GLN A 67 11.50 25.11 -5.83
CA GLN A 67 12.74 25.29 -6.61
C GLN A 67 13.89 24.52 -5.97
N LEU A 68 14.07 24.62 -4.64
CA LEU A 68 15.05 23.85 -3.88
C LEU A 68 14.79 22.35 -4.01
N LEU A 69 13.53 21.91 -3.90
CA LEU A 69 13.13 20.51 -3.98
C LEU A 69 13.50 19.91 -5.33
N PHE A 70 13.25 20.59 -6.45
CA PHE A 70 13.57 20.07 -7.78
C PHE A 70 15.08 20.03 -8.08
N GLN A 71 15.89 20.78 -7.35
CA GLN A 71 17.35 20.76 -7.42
C GLN A 71 17.99 19.75 -6.45
N ASP A 72 17.22 19.21 -5.53
CA ASP A 72 17.69 18.33 -4.47
C ASP A 72 17.85 16.87 -4.96
N THR A 73 19.08 16.42 -5.04
CA THR A 73 19.41 15.05 -5.46
C THR A 73 18.87 13.99 -4.51
N GLN A 74 18.82 14.28 -3.18
CA GLN A 74 18.26 13.36 -2.19
C GLN A 74 16.74 13.24 -2.29
N PHE A 75 16.06 14.31 -2.68
CA PHE A 75 14.64 14.24 -3.01
C PHE A 75 14.39 13.26 -4.17
N TRP A 76 15.12 13.41 -5.28
CA TRP A 76 14.94 12.55 -6.44
C TRP A 76 15.31 11.09 -6.17
N LEU A 77 16.35 10.85 -5.37
CA LEU A 77 16.70 9.50 -4.92
C LEU A 77 15.56 8.89 -4.09
N SER A 78 15.03 9.65 -3.13
CA SER A 78 13.91 9.22 -2.28
C SER A 78 12.63 8.98 -3.07
N PHE A 79 12.36 9.80 -4.08
CA PHE A 79 11.25 9.64 -5.01
C PHE A 79 11.39 8.35 -5.82
N LYS A 80 12.56 8.12 -6.41
CA LYS A 80 12.88 6.90 -7.16
C LYS A 80 12.72 5.66 -6.30
N ASN A 81 13.23 5.66 -5.07
CA ASN A 81 13.11 4.53 -4.14
C ASN A 81 11.65 4.27 -3.77
N THR A 82 10.87 5.33 -3.51
CA THR A 82 9.42 5.21 -3.26
C THR A 82 8.72 4.55 -4.44
N LEU A 83 9.04 4.97 -5.67
CA LEU A 83 8.46 4.39 -6.89
C LEU A 83 8.88 2.91 -7.07
N ILE A 84 10.16 2.59 -6.87
CA ILE A 84 10.66 1.21 -6.93
C ILE A 84 9.89 0.34 -5.94
N LEU A 85 9.75 0.77 -4.67
CA LEU A 85 9.03 -0.01 -3.67
C LEU A 85 7.54 -0.17 -4.03
N ILE A 86 6.88 0.88 -4.50
CA ILE A 86 5.48 0.78 -4.93
C ILE A 86 5.34 -0.25 -6.04
N VAL A 87 6.13 -0.14 -7.11
CA VAL A 87 5.99 -1.03 -8.28
C VAL A 87 6.40 -2.46 -7.94
N LEU A 88 7.58 -2.63 -7.35
CA LEU A 88 8.15 -3.95 -7.07
C LEU A 88 7.32 -4.70 -6.02
N VAL A 89 7.05 -4.05 -4.88
CA VAL A 89 6.32 -4.70 -3.78
C VAL A 89 4.90 -5.04 -4.21
N THR A 90 4.21 -4.11 -4.91
CA THR A 90 2.85 -4.37 -5.38
C THR A 90 2.83 -5.51 -6.39
N THR A 91 3.64 -5.45 -7.43
CA THR A 91 3.64 -6.45 -8.50
C THR A 91 3.96 -7.84 -7.96
N VAL A 92 5.05 -7.96 -7.19
CA VAL A 92 5.48 -9.27 -6.67
C VAL A 92 4.48 -9.82 -5.64
N THR A 93 3.96 -8.97 -4.74
CA THR A 93 2.97 -9.41 -3.75
C THR A 93 1.70 -9.93 -4.43
N PHE A 94 1.17 -9.21 -5.43
CA PHE A 94 -0.08 -9.60 -6.10
C PHE A 94 0.09 -10.87 -6.94
N VAL A 95 1.19 -10.98 -7.69
CA VAL A 95 1.49 -12.18 -8.46
C VAL A 95 1.61 -13.40 -7.54
N LEU A 96 2.39 -13.30 -6.46
CA LEU A 96 2.55 -14.42 -5.52
C LEU A 96 1.28 -14.72 -4.74
N ALA A 97 0.54 -13.69 -4.29
CA ALA A 97 -0.72 -13.88 -3.58
C ALA A 97 -1.78 -14.58 -4.45
N LEU A 98 -1.94 -14.17 -5.73
CA LEU A 98 -2.83 -14.82 -6.68
C LEU A 98 -2.40 -16.26 -6.99
N LEU A 99 -1.10 -16.46 -7.18
CA LEU A 99 -0.53 -17.79 -7.42
C LEU A 99 -0.82 -18.72 -6.24
N PHE A 100 -0.48 -18.31 -5.02
CA PHE A 100 -0.75 -19.12 -3.82
C PHE A 100 -2.24 -19.30 -3.55
N ALA A 101 -3.05 -18.26 -3.80
CA ALA A 101 -4.51 -18.36 -3.69
C ALA A 101 -5.07 -19.40 -4.65
N SER A 102 -4.62 -19.45 -5.90
CA SER A 102 -5.08 -20.41 -6.90
C SER A 102 -4.78 -21.85 -6.52
N PHE A 103 -3.68 -22.11 -5.82
CA PHE A 103 -3.37 -23.45 -5.29
C PHE A 103 -4.16 -23.81 -4.03
N LEU A 104 -4.46 -22.80 -3.18
CA LEU A 104 -5.10 -22.99 -1.89
C LEU A 104 -6.61 -22.74 -1.88
N ALA A 105 -7.21 -22.30 -3.00
CA ALA A 105 -8.64 -22.17 -3.13
C ALA A 105 -9.33 -23.54 -3.35
N LYS A 106 -10.65 -23.58 -3.09
CA LYS A 106 -11.52 -24.74 -3.38
C LYS A 106 -11.21 -26.03 -2.60
N GLY A 107 -10.49 -25.97 -1.48
CA GLY A 107 -10.33 -27.08 -0.53
C GLY A 107 -9.64 -28.33 -1.08
N LYS A 108 -8.89 -28.24 -2.19
CA LYS A 108 -8.34 -29.41 -2.90
C LYS A 108 -7.03 -29.95 -2.36
N LEU A 109 -6.33 -29.20 -1.49
CA LEU A 109 -5.05 -29.61 -0.92
C LEU A 109 -5.17 -30.05 0.53
N ARG A 110 -4.54 -31.19 0.87
CA ARG A 110 -4.39 -31.60 2.26
C ARG A 110 -3.52 -30.59 3.02
N GLY A 111 -3.96 -30.14 4.21
CA GLY A 111 -3.24 -29.13 5.00
C GLY A 111 -3.44 -27.69 4.57
N GLN A 112 -4.40 -27.38 3.70
CA GLN A 112 -4.71 -26.05 3.20
C GLN A 112 -4.84 -25.01 4.32
N THR A 113 -5.56 -25.34 5.40
CA THR A 113 -5.72 -24.45 6.57
C THR A 113 -4.38 -24.12 7.22
N PHE A 114 -3.48 -25.10 7.34
CA PHE A 114 -2.14 -24.89 7.87
C PHE A 114 -1.34 -23.89 7.01
N PHE A 115 -1.33 -24.08 5.70
CA PHE A 115 -0.64 -23.14 4.80
C PHE A 115 -1.25 -21.73 4.83
N ARG A 116 -2.59 -21.61 4.88
CA ARG A 116 -3.26 -20.31 5.05
C ARG A 116 -2.78 -19.61 6.32
N VAL A 117 -2.67 -20.32 7.43
CA VAL A 117 -2.18 -19.77 8.70
C VAL A 117 -0.70 -19.37 8.59
N VAL A 118 0.16 -20.26 8.11
CA VAL A 118 1.61 -20.01 8.00
C VAL A 118 1.91 -18.75 7.14
N PHE A 119 1.26 -18.62 6.00
CA PHE A 119 1.43 -17.43 5.14
C PHE A 119 0.83 -16.16 5.76
N TYR A 120 -0.20 -16.29 6.60
CA TYR A 120 -0.86 -15.14 7.22
C TYR A 120 -0.12 -14.61 8.46
N VAL A 121 0.61 -15.47 9.19
CA VAL A 121 1.35 -15.12 10.42
C VAL A 121 2.21 -13.86 10.27
N PRO A 122 3.00 -13.66 9.19
CA PRO A 122 3.79 -12.45 9.02
C PRO A 122 2.97 -11.16 9.09
N ASN A 123 1.73 -11.17 8.62
CA ASN A 123 0.87 -9.98 8.62
C ASN A 123 0.39 -9.58 10.03
N ILE A 124 0.35 -10.53 10.97
CA ILE A 124 -0.04 -10.27 12.37
C ILE A 124 1.09 -9.62 13.16
N LEU A 125 2.34 -9.87 12.76
CA LEU A 125 3.51 -9.31 13.43
C LEU A 125 3.62 -7.80 13.20
N SER A 126 4.10 -7.07 14.22
CA SER A 126 4.38 -5.65 14.03
C SER A 126 5.53 -5.45 13.03
N ILE A 127 5.45 -4.38 12.24
CA ILE A 127 6.50 -4.03 11.26
C ILE A 127 7.86 -3.90 11.91
N VAL A 128 7.93 -3.41 13.16
CA VAL A 128 9.19 -3.29 13.92
C VAL A 128 9.81 -4.65 14.19
N VAL A 129 9.00 -5.64 14.58
CA VAL A 129 9.47 -7.02 14.81
C VAL A 129 9.96 -7.64 13.50
N ILE A 130 9.21 -7.50 12.43
CA ILE A 130 9.62 -7.99 11.11
C ILE A 130 10.94 -7.34 10.67
N SER A 131 11.03 -6.02 10.84
CA SER A 131 12.25 -5.27 10.51
C SER A 131 13.46 -5.76 11.30
N ALA A 132 13.28 -6.06 12.58
CA ALA A 132 14.36 -6.63 13.40
C ALA A 132 14.77 -8.03 12.95
N ILE A 133 13.79 -8.89 12.60
CA ILE A 133 14.06 -10.24 12.05
C ILE A 133 14.89 -10.13 10.76
N PHE A 134 14.45 -9.29 9.82
CA PHE A 134 15.16 -9.14 8.56
C PHE A 134 16.51 -8.42 8.72
N TYR A 135 16.61 -7.46 9.64
CA TYR A 135 17.88 -6.83 9.97
C TYR A 135 18.91 -7.86 10.46
N MET A 136 18.51 -8.77 11.38
CA MET A 136 19.36 -9.85 11.85
C MET A 136 19.67 -10.86 10.73
N LEU A 137 18.68 -11.24 9.92
CA LEU A 137 18.85 -12.15 8.79
C LEU A 137 19.90 -11.64 7.79
N TYR A 138 19.91 -10.33 7.53
CA TYR A 138 20.79 -9.64 6.58
C TYR A 138 22.12 -9.20 7.18
N SER A 139 22.37 -9.43 8.47
CA SER A 139 23.65 -9.08 9.09
C SER A 139 24.81 -9.87 8.45
N SER A 140 25.93 -9.20 8.16
CA SER A 140 27.15 -9.84 7.69
C SER A 140 27.79 -10.70 8.77
N ASP A 141 27.66 -10.31 10.03
CA ASP A 141 28.41 -10.89 11.15
C ASP A 141 27.64 -12.03 11.82
N TYR A 142 26.31 -11.87 11.97
CA TYR A 142 25.46 -12.79 12.75
C TYR A 142 24.31 -13.38 11.93
N GLY A 143 24.12 -12.92 10.68
CA GLY A 143 23.01 -13.33 9.84
C GLY A 143 23.20 -14.72 9.25
N ILE A 144 22.10 -15.43 9.04
CA ILE A 144 22.11 -16.76 8.40
C ILE A 144 22.23 -16.69 6.88
N LEU A 145 22.00 -15.54 6.26
CA LEU A 145 22.05 -15.38 4.81
C LEU A 145 23.48 -15.54 4.28
N GLY A 146 24.49 -14.99 4.97
CA GLY A 146 25.89 -15.11 4.60
C GLY A 146 26.39 -16.56 4.51
N PRO A 147 26.24 -17.38 5.57
CA PRO A 147 26.59 -18.80 5.54
C PRO A 147 25.85 -19.57 4.43
N ILE A 148 24.57 -19.31 4.20
CA ILE A 148 23.80 -19.98 3.13
C ILE A 148 24.38 -19.62 1.76
N LEU A 149 24.61 -18.34 1.48
CA LEU A 149 25.17 -17.90 0.18
C LEU A 149 26.59 -18.43 -0.06
N LYS A 150 27.38 -18.58 1.00
CA LYS A 150 28.71 -19.17 0.92
C LYS A 150 28.70 -20.62 0.45
N LEU A 151 27.65 -21.40 0.78
CA LEU A 151 27.48 -22.75 0.25
C LEU A 151 27.35 -22.79 -1.28
N PHE A 152 26.87 -21.69 -1.87
CA PHE A 152 26.78 -21.52 -3.33
C PHE A 152 27.95 -20.75 -3.94
N GLY A 153 29.04 -20.54 -3.18
CA GLY A 153 30.24 -19.85 -3.66
C GLY A 153 30.06 -18.32 -3.78
N VAL A 154 29.01 -17.74 -3.18
CA VAL A 154 28.75 -16.30 -3.22
C VAL A 154 29.29 -15.65 -1.95
N GLU A 155 30.20 -14.68 -2.10
CA GLU A 155 30.65 -13.84 -0.99
C GLU A 155 29.55 -12.85 -0.60
N TYR A 156 29.29 -12.78 0.70
CA TYR A 156 28.25 -11.95 1.26
C TYR A 156 28.83 -10.88 2.19
N THR A 157 28.68 -9.62 1.84
CA THR A 157 29.20 -8.45 2.58
C THR A 157 28.11 -7.67 3.30
N GLY A 158 26.89 -8.21 3.37
CA GLY A 158 25.72 -7.52 3.91
C GLY A 158 24.98 -6.68 2.88
N VAL A 159 23.67 -6.89 2.74
CA VAL A 159 22.85 -6.16 1.75
C VAL A 159 22.38 -4.79 2.24
N LEU A 160 22.26 -4.59 3.56
CA LEU A 160 21.77 -3.32 4.12
C LEU A 160 22.82 -2.21 4.07
N GLY A 161 24.13 -2.56 4.00
CA GLY A 161 25.23 -1.61 3.81
C GLY A 161 25.52 -1.26 2.37
N ASP A 162 24.91 -1.94 1.40
CA ASP A 162 25.11 -1.69 -0.03
C ASP A 162 24.04 -0.71 -0.57
N PRO A 163 24.43 0.51 -1.01
CA PRO A 163 23.50 1.50 -1.53
C PRO A 163 22.66 1.02 -2.72
N LYS A 164 23.15 0.04 -3.50
CA LYS A 164 22.45 -0.51 -4.67
C LYS A 164 21.44 -1.59 -4.31
N ARG A 165 21.62 -2.27 -3.18
CA ARG A 165 20.84 -3.46 -2.80
C ARG A 165 19.87 -3.20 -1.66
N VAL A 166 20.12 -2.21 -0.82
CA VAL A 166 19.35 -1.94 0.40
C VAL A 166 17.83 -1.78 0.15
N VAL A 167 17.42 -1.09 -0.91
CA VAL A 167 16.00 -0.88 -1.23
C VAL A 167 15.32 -2.20 -1.60
N TYR A 168 16.01 -3.07 -2.32
CA TYR A 168 15.50 -4.40 -2.69
C TYR A 168 15.41 -5.34 -1.49
N ALA A 169 16.38 -5.26 -0.57
CA ALA A 169 16.33 -6.03 0.68
C ALA A 169 15.11 -5.63 1.53
N ILE A 170 14.81 -4.34 1.62
CA ILE A 170 13.60 -3.83 2.29
C ILE A 170 12.34 -4.32 1.56
N ALA A 171 12.32 -4.29 0.22
CA ALA A 171 11.21 -4.78 -0.57
C ALA A 171 10.86 -6.25 -0.25
N VAL A 172 11.86 -7.12 -0.10
CA VAL A 172 11.65 -8.54 0.28
C VAL A 172 10.93 -8.66 1.62
N ALA A 173 11.32 -7.89 2.63
CA ALA A 173 10.65 -7.89 3.93
C ALA A 173 9.19 -7.42 3.83
N MET A 174 8.93 -6.38 3.04
CA MET A 174 7.58 -5.86 2.80
C MET A 174 6.70 -6.87 2.06
N ILE A 175 7.24 -7.53 1.02
CA ILE A 175 6.55 -8.57 0.26
C ILE A 175 6.19 -9.74 1.17
N TRP A 176 7.14 -10.24 1.95
CA TRP A 176 6.92 -11.36 2.87
C TRP A 176 5.81 -11.06 3.89
N GLN A 177 5.77 -9.84 4.40
CA GLN A 177 4.71 -9.40 5.33
C GLN A 177 3.33 -9.37 4.66
N ALA A 178 3.25 -8.93 3.40
CA ALA A 178 1.98 -8.61 2.75
C ALA A 178 1.32 -9.81 2.05
N ILE A 179 2.09 -10.76 1.52
CA ILE A 179 1.60 -11.87 0.67
C ILE A 179 0.40 -12.58 1.29
N GLY A 180 0.50 -12.97 2.58
CA GLY A 180 -0.50 -13.80 3.23
C GLY A 180 -1.87 -13.14 3.36
N TYR A 181 -1.90 -11.84 3.62
CA TYR A 181 -3.14 -11.08 3.72
C TYR A 181 -3.90 -11.07 2.38
N TYR A 182 -3.21 -10.70 1.30
CA TYR A 182 -3.83 -10.66 -0.04
C TYR A 182 -4.16 -12.05 -0.58
N MET A 183 -3.33 -13.04 -0.29
CA MET A 183 -3.62 -14.44 -0.59
C MET A 183 -4.96 -14.87 0.02
N VAL A 184 -5.21 -14.60 1.30
CA VAL A 184 -6.47 -14.98 1.97
C VAL A 184 -7.66 -14.23 1.38
N MET A 185 -7.50 -12.92 1.06
CA MET A 185 -8.56 -12.16 0.38
C MET A 185 -8.91 -12.75 -1.00
N TYR A 186 -7.91 -13.16 -1.77
CA TYR A 186 -8.15 -13.77 -3.08
C TYR A 186 -8.73 -15.18 -2.97
N ILE A 187 -8.33 -15.97 -1.96
CA ILE A 187 -8.97 -17.25 -1.69
C ILE A 187 -10.47 -17.06 -1.44
N ALA A 188 -10.85 -16.08 -0.62
CA ALA A 188 -12.26 -15.80 -0.34
C ALA A 188 -13.04 -15.40 -1.61
N GLY A 189 -12.42 -14.58 -2.48
CA GLY A 189 -12.98 -14.25 -3.78
C GLY A 189 -13.13 -15.46 -4.69
N MET A 190 -12.12 -16.31 -4.77
CA MET A 190 -12.14 -17.54 -5.60
C MET A 190 -13.10 -18.59 -5.06
N ASP A 191 -13.21 -18.74 -3.74
CA ASP A 191 -14.14 -19.70 -3.11
C ASP A 191 -15.61 -19.30 -3.31
N SER A 192 -15.91 -18.03 -3.64
CA SER A 192 -17.27 -17.57 -3.96
C SER A 192 -17.75 -17.93 -5.37
N ILE A 193 -16.85 -18.36 -6.27
CA ILE A 193 -17.19 -18.75 -7.65
C ILE A 193 -17.84 -20.14 -7.63
N SER A 194 -18.96 -20.35 -8.35
CA SER A 194 -19.63 -21.65 -8.43
C SER A 194 -18.72 -22.72 -9.04
N ASP A 195 -18.74 -23.93 -8.47
CA ASP A 195 -17.99 -25.06 -9.01
C ASP A 195 -18.54 -25.54 -10.36
N GLU A 196 -19.82 -25.30 -10.64
CA GLU A 196 -20.48 -25.64 -11.93
C GLU A 196 -19.76 -24.98 -13.13
N LEU A 197 -19.22 -23.77 -12.96
CA LEU A 197 -18.47 -23.10 -14.02
C LEU A 197 -17.18 -23.86 -14.37
N TYR A 198 -16.49 -24.38 -13.36
CA TYR A 198 -15.27 -25.14 -13.56
C TYR A 198 -15.55 -26.54 -14.11
N GLU A 199 -16.66 -27.18 -13.70
CA GLU A 199 -17.10 -28.46 -14.22
C GLU A 199 -17.47 -28.34 -15.69
N SER A 200 -18.28 -27.36 -16.07
CA SER A 200 -18.64 -27.11 -17.47
C SER A 200 -17.42 -26.87 -18.34
N ALA A 201 -16.51 -26.00 -17.91
CA ALA A 201 -15.26 -25.72 -18.62
C ALA A 201 -14.36 -26.97 -18.75
N SER A 202 -14.39 -27.86 -17.73
CA SER A 202 -13.66 -29.13 -17.79
C SER A 202 -14.24 -30.10 -18.81
N LEU A 203 -15.58 -30.13 -18.96
CA LEU A 203 -16.26 -30.91 -20.00
C LEU A 203 -15.91 -30.42 -21.39
N ASP A 204 -15.74 -29.11 -21.56
CA ASP A 204 -15.29 -28.47 -22.80
C ASP A 204 -13.77 -28.65 -23.05
N GLY A 205 -13.05 -29.37 -22.19
CA GLY A 205 -11.62 -29.67 -22.34
C GLY A 205 -10.69 -28.56 -21.89
N ALA A 206 -11.18 -27.54 -21.17
CA ALA A 206 -10.34 -26.45 -20.67
C ALA A 206 -9.39 -26.94 -19.55
N SER A 207 -8.07 -26.72 -19.74
CA SER A 207 -7.07 -27.00 -18.73
C SER A 207 -7.23 -26.08 -17.51
N LYS A 208 -6.73 -26.47 -16.32
CA LYS A 208 -6.78 -25.64 -15.10
C LYS A 208 -6.11 -24.27 -15.27
N PHE A 209 -5.05 -24.21 -16.07
CA PHE A 209 -4.38 -22.95 -16.41
C PHE A 209 -5.30 -22.05 -17.23
N HIS A 210 -6.01 -22.62 -18.21
CA HIS A 210 -6.98 -21.91 -19.03
C HIS A 210 -8.16 -21.41 -18.20
N GLN A 211 -8.71 -22.27 -17.32
CA GLN A 211 -9.78 -21.91 -16.37
C GLN A 211 -9.37 -20.75 -15.44
N PHE A 212 -8.11 -20.70 -15.02
CA PHE A 212 -7.62 -19.59 -14.21
C PHE A 212 -7.75 -18.25 -14.92
N PHE A 213 -7.35 -18.15 -16.17
CA PHE A 213 -7.40 -16.87 -16.91
C PHE A 213 -8.78 -16.49 -17.42
N ILE A 214 -9.64 -17.46 -17.74
CA ILE A 214 -10.96 -17.18 -18.32
C ILE A 214 -12.06 -17.12 -17.28
N ILE A 215 -11.94 -17.85 -16.16
CA ILE A 215 -12.97 -17.90 -15.12
C ILE A 215 -12.50 -17.20 -13.85
N THR A 216 -11.40 -17.72 -13.28
CA THR A 216 -10.97 -17.28 -11.92
C THR A 216 -10.56 -15.82 -11.89
N LEU A 217 -9.65 -15.42 -12.76
CA LEU A 217 -9.10 -14.08 -12.78
C LEU A 217 -10.15 -13.00 -13.10
N PRO A 218 -11.00 -13.16 -14.13
CA PRO A 218 -12.08 -12.21 -14.42
C PRO A 218 -13.11 -12.10 -13.28
N LEU A 219 -13.57 -13.23 -12.74
CA LEU A 219 -14.60 -13.23 -11.68
C LEU A 219 -14.08 -12.71 -10.33
N THR A 220 -12.76 -12.78 -10.08
CA THR A 220 -12.11 -12.16 -8.91
C THR A 220 -11.64 -10.73 -9.16
N TRP A 221 -11.79 -10.20 -10.36
CA TRP A 221 -11.25 -8.90 -10.76
C TRP A 221 -11.65 -7.75 -9.86
N GLN A 222 -12.90 -7.70 -9.41
CA GLN A 222 -13.35 -6.64 -8.50
C GLN A 222 -12.60 -6.62 -7.18
N VAL A 223 -12.31 -7.79 -6.61
CA VAL A 223 -11.51 -7.91 -5.38
C VAL A 223 -10.08 -7.46 -5.64
N ILE A 224 -9.49 -7.90 -6.76
CA ILE A 224 -8.13 -7.53 -7.17
C ILE A 224 -8.01 -6.02 -7.36
N ARG A 225 -8.94 -5.41 -8.09
CA ARG A 225 -8.98 -3.97 -8.37
C ARG A 225 -8.99 -3.12 -7.09
N VAL A 226 -9.93 -3.43 -6.19
CA VAL A 226 -10.08 -2.67 -4.95
C VAL A 226 -8.84 -2.82 -4.07
N THR A 227 -8.36 -4.04 -3.90
CA THR A 227 -7.16 -4.32 -3.09
C THR A 227 -5.90 -3.71 -3.68
N LEU A 228 -5.76 -3.69 -5.01
CA LEU A 228 -4.64 -3.08 -5.71
C LEU A 228 -4.53 -1.58 -5.41
N THR A 229 -5.64 -0.86 -5.53
CA THR A 229 -5.67 0.59 -5.26
C THR A 229 -5.30 0.90 -3.81
N PHE A 230 -5.89 0.15 -2.86
CA PHE A 230 -5.56 0.33 -1.44
C PHE A 230 -4.11 -0.04 -1.12
N PHE A 231 -3.57 -1.10 -1.72
CA PHE A 231 -2.21 -1.55 -1.45
C PHE A 231 -1.16 -0.56 -1.94
N ILE A 232 -1.33 -0.01 -3.13
CA ILE A 232 -0.42 0.99 -3.68
C ILE A 232 -0.29 2.19 -2.73
N ILE A 233 -1.41 2.68 -2.21
CA ILE A 233 -1.41 3.80 -1.26
C ILE A 233 -0.79 3.38 0.08
N SER A 234 -1.15 2.20 0.59
CA SER A 234 -0.62 1.70 1.87
C SER A 234 0.88 1.41 1.81
N THR A 235 1.41 1.02 0.65
CA THR A 235 2.84 0.76 0.43
C THR A 235 3.70 1.99 0.72
N ILE A 236 3.18 3.20 0.47
CA ILE A 236 3.88 4.46 0.82
C ILE A 236 4.10 4.54 2.35
N ASN A 237 3.06 4.27 3.14
CA ASN A 237 3.16 4.30 4.60
C ASN A 237 4.00 3.12 5.13
N MET A 238 3.82 1.93 4.56
CA MET A 238 4.60 0.75 4.91
C MET A 238 6.10 0.99 4.65
N SER A 239 6.45 1.55 3.50
CA SER A 239 7.84 1.86 3.16
C SER A 239 8.49 2.80 4.18
N PHE A 240 7.75 3.81 4.69
CA PHE A 240 8.22 4.68 5.77
C PHE A 240 8.57 3.88 7.02
N LEU A 241 7.67 3.00 7.45
CA LEU A 241 7.85 2.21 8.68
C LEU A 241 9.02 1.21 8.54
N PHE A 242 9.08 0.47 7.43
CA PHE A 242 10.16 -0.50 7.18
C PHE A 242 11.52 0.18 7.05
N VAL A 243 11.63 1.25 6.25
CA VAL A 243 12.88 1.99 6.07
C VAL A 243 13.33 2.59 7.40
N THR A 244 12.42 3.21 8.16
CA THR A 244 12.76 3.80 9.46
C THR A 244 13.25 2.73 10.45
N ALA A 245 12.60 1.56 10.50
CA ALA A 245 12.94 0.51 11.46
C ALA A 245 14.18 -0.30 11.06
N MET A 246 14.42 -0.53 9.75
CA MET A 246 15.55 -1.35 9.29
C MET A 246 16.85 -0.56 9.11
N THR A 247 16.76 0.63 8.52
CA THR A 247 17.96 1.35 8.05
C THR A 247 17.98 2.81 8.45
N ASN A 248 16.83 3.38 8.78
CA ASN A 248 16.65 4.82 8.97
C ASN A 248 17.28 5.65 7.81
N GLY A 249 17.19 5.13 6.58
CA GLY A 249 17.73 5.77 5.39
C GLY A 249 19.20 5.49 5.09
N ALA A 250 19.90 4.67 5.91
CA ALA A 250 21.29 4.28 5.64
C ALA A 250 21.39 3.31 4.45
N PRO A 251 22.58 3.20 3.83
CA PRO A 251 23.76 4.05 3.95
C PRO A 251 23.58 5.39 3.22
N ASP A 252 24.08 6.47 3.77
CA ASP A 252 24.14 7.83 3.18
C ASP A 252 22.87 8.31 2.46
N GLY A 253 21.69 7.97 2.99
CA GLY A 253 20.41 8.32 2.37
C GLY A 253 19.97 7.39 1.23
N ALA A 254 20.74 6.35 0.89
CA ALA A 254 20.46 5.46 -0.24
C ALA A 254 19.13 4.70 -0.12
N SER A 255 18.68 4.41 1.10
CA SER A 255 17.37 3.77 1.34
C SER A 255 16.26 4.77 1.67
N ASN A 256 16.50 6.08 1.65
CA ASN A 256 15.44 7.05 1.91
C ASN A 256 14.28 6.86 0.92
N VAL A 257 13.07 6.88 1.47
CA VAL A 257 11.82 7.09 0.75
C VAL A 257 11.27 8.48 1.07
N LEU A 258 10.33 8.98 0.30
CA LEU A 258 9.85 10.37 0.43
C LEU A 258 9.38 10.72 1.84
N LEU A 259 8.63 9.83 2.52
CA LEU A 259 8.16 10.07 3.88
C LEU A 259 9.30 10.09 4.91
N VAL A 260 10.34 9.24 4.73
CA VAL A 260 11.53 9.26 5.60
C VAL A 260 12.31 10.54 5.38
N TYR A 261 12.51 10.94 4.13
CA TYR A 261 13.20 12.16 3.80
C TYR A 261 12.47 13.41 4.33
N MET A 262 11.14 13.47 4.13
CA MET A 262 10.28 14.51 4.71
C MET A 262 10.43 14.59 6.24
N SER A 263 10.41 13.44 6.93
CA SER A 263 10.57 13.37 8.39
C SER A 263 11.94 13.88 8.85
N LYS A 264 13.01 13.55 8.12
CA LYS A 264 14.36 14.05 8.39
C LYS A 264 14.46 15.57 8.19
N GLN A 265 13.89 16.11 7.13
CA GLN A 265 13.88 17.57 6.90
C GLN A 265 13.13 18.31 8.01
N ARG A 266 12.00 17.74 8.47
CA ARG A 266 11.29 18.26 9.63
C ARG A 266 12.15 18.23 10.89
N ALA A 267 12.85 17.12 11.16
CA ALA A 267 13.74 16.97 12.32
C ALA A 267 14.92 17.95 12.28
N ASN A 268 15.41 18.28 11.08
CA ASN A 268 16.45 19.29 10.85
C ASN A 268 15.94 20.73 10.93
N GLY A 269 14.69 20.95 11.29
CA GLY A 269 14.10 22.30 11.43
C GLY A 269 13.59 22.91 10.12
N SER A 270 13.67 22.21 8.98
CA SER A 270 13.20 22.70 7.66
C SER A 270 11.71 22.37 7.43
N PHE A 271 10.83 22.93 8.28
CA PHE A 271 9.40 22.58 8.25
C PHE A 271 8.71 22.95 6.95
N GLY A 272 8.93 24.15 6.42
CA GLY A 272 8.33 24.60 5.16
C GLY A 272 8.74 23.71 3.97
N TYR A 273 10.02 23.34 3.93
CA TYR A 273 10.54 22.42 2.91
C TYR A 273 9.95 20.99 3.06
N ALA A 274 9.86 20.49 4.28
CA ALA A 274 9.20 19.21 4.55
C ALA A 274 7.73 19.22 4.10
N MET A 275 6.99 20.34 4.30
CA MET A 275 5.61 20.48 3.81
C MET A 275 5.55 20.48 2.27
N ALA A 276 6.55 21.04 1.59
CA ALA A 276 6.63 20.98 0.12
C ALA A 276 6.83 19.52 -0.37
N ILE A 277 7.71 18.75 0.29
CA ILE A 277 7.87 17.30 0.00
C ILE A 277 6.55 16.57 0.21
N GLY A 278 5.85 16.82 1.34
CA GLY A 278 4.55 16.21 1.64
C GLY A 278 3.48 16.55 0.60
N THR A 279 3.45 17.80 0.14
CA THR A 279 2.51 18.25 -0.90
C THR A 279 2.76 17.54 -2.23
N VAL A 280 4.02 17.44 -2.66
CA VAL A 280 4.37 16.68 -3.89
C VAL A 280 4.02 15.20 -3.74
N LEU A 281 4.32 14.59 -2.58
CA LEU A 281 3.95 13.20 -2.31
C LEU A 281 2.43 13.00 -2.34
N PHE A 282 1.65 13.93 -1.79
CA PHE A 282 0.18 13.87 -1.82
C PHE A 282 -0.35 13.91 -3.25
N ILE A 283 0.13 14.85 -4.06
CA ILE A 283 -0.25 14.97 -5.49
C ILE A 283 0.14 13.69 -6.24
N PHE A 284 1.33 13.17 -6.01
CA PHE A 284 1.82 11.94 -6.62
C PHE A 284 0.97 10.72 -6.23
N ALA A 285 0.68 10.52 -4.94
CA ALA A 285 -0.14 9.42 -4.45
C ALA A 285 -1.58 9.49 -5.01
N TYR A 286 -2.15 10.69 -5.03
CA TYR A 286 -3.47 10.91 -5.62
C TYR A 286 -3.48 10.64 -7.13
N GLY A 287 -2.47 11.13 -7.85
CA GLY A 287 -2.30 10.89 -9.28
C GLY A 287 -2.20 9.40 -9.62
N ILE A 288 -1.37 8.65 -8.89
CA ILE A 288 -1.28 7.17 -9.06
C ILE A 288 -2.62 6.52 -8.80
N SER A 289 -3.32 6.90 -7.72
CA SER A 289 -4.63 6.34 -7.40
C SER A 289 -5.65 6.54 -8.54
N LEU A 290 -5.69 7.75 -9.12
CA LEU A 290 -6.55 8.03 -10.27
C LEU A 290 -6.18 7.20 -11.51
N ILE A 291 -4.89 7.08 -11.81
CA ILE A 291 -4.39 6.30 -12.95
C ILE A 291 -4.75 4.82 -12.77
N VAL A 292 -4.48 4.25 -11.61
CA VAL A 292 -4.77 2.85 -11.31
C VAL A 292 -6.27 2.58 -11.39
N ASN A 293 -7.09 3.42 -10.76
CA ASN A 293 -8.55 3.29 -10.84
C ASN A 293 -9.06 3.31 -12.29
N LYS A 294 -8.56 4.25 -13.11
CA LYS A 294 -8.96 4.36 -14.52
C LYS A 294 -8.49 3.17 -15.36
N LEU A 295 -7.27 2.67 -15.12
CA LEU A 295 -6.73 1.50 -15.84
C LEU A 295 -7.45 0.20 -15.49
N THR A 296 -7.95 0.10 -14.26
CA THR A 296 -8.62 -1.11 -13.75
C THR A 296 -10.15 -1.03 -13.82
N GLU A 297 -10.71 0.07 -14.32
CA GLU A 297 -12.16 0.32 -14.37
C GLU A 297 -12.91 -0.66 -15.28
N LYS A 298 -12.28 -1.07 -16.39
CA LYS A 298 -12.91 -2.02 -17.29
C LYS A 298 -13.02 -3.38 -16.65
N ASP A 299 -14.23 -3.92 -16.62
CA ASP A 299 -14.46 -5.29 -16.21
C ASP A 299 -13.94 -6.21 -17.33
N PRO A 300 -13.11 -7.23 -17.01
CA PRO A 300 -12.66 -8.20 -18.02
C PRO A 300 -13.82 -9.03 -18.65
N LEU A 301 -15.04 -8.91 -18.10
CA LEU A 301 -16.23 -9.60 -18.59
C LEU A 301 -17.08 -8.74 -19.55
N ASP A 302 -16.79 -7.42 -19.67
CA ASP A 302 -17.37 -6.50 -20.65
C ASP A 302 -16.61 -6.59 -21.99
#